data_82de9769687e1176efe1c712c1a8cfdb
#
_entry.id   82de9769687e1176efe1c712c1a8cfdb
#
_cell.length_a   1.000
_cell.length_b   1.000
_cell.length_c   1.000
_cell.angle_alpha   90.00
_cell.angle_beta   90.00
_cell.angle_gamma   90.00
#
_symmetry.space_group_name_H-M   'P 1'
#
loop_
_entity.id
_entity.type
_entity.pdbx_description
1 polymer ?
#
loop_
_entity_poly.entity_id
_entity_poly.type
_entity_poly.pdbx_seq_one_letter_code
_entity_poly.pdbx_strand_id
1 'polypeptide(L)'
;MACANKIESTQDTCGHRLFCCHFFAVGFVADLFVLQSTYPQVPLQQIFLALIRLQVTPYATLLMVGFAVVSLLITYAFYDRIMLLGTEYREITPQTAKDLQEQQLYNVVEEMKVAAGLQYIPKVYIIEADYMNAFASGYSEKSAMVAITRGLIEKLNRAELQAVMAHELSHIRHYDIKLTLMVAVLSNILLIAVDILFYSAVFKRDGRRGDNRLLMVIIVLRYVLPLITILLTLFLSRTREYMADAGCVELMRDNEPLARALLKISDDHQQNAEHYSAEYGNTPHEQVRQASYLFNPSDIDPVKSLSNAFATHPSIEQRLGALGFKRK
;
A
#
# COMPACT_ATOMS: atom_id res chain seq x y z
N MET A 1 -10.42 -9.49 -24.38
CA MET A 1 -8.97 -9.40 -24.25
C MET A 1 -8.41 -8.01 -24.62
N ALA A 2 -8.61 -7.47 -25.84
CA ALA A 2 -8.07 -6.15 -26.24
C ALA A 2 -8.58 -4.96 -25.40
N CYS A 3 -9.81 -5.01 -24.85
CA CYS A 3 -10.39 -3.95 -24.04
C CYS A 3 -9.82 -3.92 -22.61
N ALA A 4 -9.54 -5.09 -22.02
CA ALA A 4 -8.93 -5.20 -20.70
C ALA A 4 -7.48 -4.68 -20.71
N ASN A 5 -6.67 -5.08 -21.69
CA ASN A 5 -5.30 -4.59 -21.86
C ASN A 5 -5.22 -3.07 -22.07
N LYS A 6 -6.25 -2.47 -22.70
CA LYS A 6 -6.31 -1.03 -22.91
C LYS A 6 -6.68 -0.28 -21.62
N ILE A 7 -7.53 -0.86 -20.77
CA ILE A 7 -7.88 -0.30 -19.46
C ILE A 7 -6.67 -0.39 -18.52
N GLU A 8 -5.95 -1.50 -18.52
CA GLU A 8 -4.76 -1.73 -17.71
C GLU A 8 -3.64 -0.75 -18.05
N SER A 9 -3.32 -0.57 -19.36
CA SER A 9 -2.32 0.42 -19.79
C SER A 9 -2.70 1.86 -19.45
N THR A 10 -4.00 2.16 -19.40
CA THR A 10 -4.50 3.51 -19.05
C THR A 10 -4.42 3.75 -17.55
N GLN A 11 -4.64 2.75 -16.71
CA GLN A 11 -4.55 2.87 -15.26
C GLN A 11 -3.10 2.96 -14.77
N ASP A 12 -2.16 2.20 -15.34
CA ASP A 12 -0.74 2.28 -15.03
C ASP A 12 -0.16 3.65 -15.36
N THR A 13 -0.51 4.18 -16.53
CA THR A 13 -0.12 5.55 -16.92
C THR A 13 -0.73 6.62 -16.02
N CYS A 14 -1.91 6.41 -15.45
CA CYS A 14 -2.56 7.38 -14.57
C CYS A 14 -1.84 7.50 -13.21
N GLY A 15 -1.49 6.39 -12.57
CA GLY A 15 -0.77 6.39 -11.28
C GLY A 15 0.62 7.04 -11.39
N HIS A 16 1.40 6.69 -12.41
CA HIS A 16 2.72 7.30 -12.66
C HIS A 16 2.63 8.79 -12.99
N ARG A 17 1.63 9.20 -13.78
CA ARG A 17 1.39 10.62 -14.08
C ARG A 17 1.05 11.42 -12.83
N LEU A 18 0.17 10.89 -11.95
CA LEU A 18 -0.18 11.52 -10.68
C LEU A 18 1.03 11.70 -9.76
N PHE A 19 1.88 10.68 -9.65
CA PHE A 19 3.11 10.75 -8.86
C PHE A 19 4.06 11.82 -9.40
N CYS A 20 4.34 11.83 -10.71
CA CYS A 20 5.18 12.85 -11.33
C CYS A 20 4.59 14.26 -11.22
N CYS A 21 3.25 14.41 -11.37
CA CYS A 21 2.57 15.70 -11.18
C CYS A 21 2.75 16.25 -9.77
N HIS A 22 2.78 15.39 -8.76
CA HIS A 22 3.03 15.79 -7.38
C HIS A 22 4.40 16.44 -7.21
N PHE A 23 5.47 15.76 -7.65
CA PHE A 23 6.83 16.29 -7.58
C PHE A 23 7.03 17.53 -8.43
N PHE A 24 6.36 17.59 -9.59
CA PHE A 24 6.31 18.80 -10.41
C PHE A 24 5.69 19.98 -9.64
N ALA A 25 4.55 19.76 -8.98
CA ALA A 25 3.87 20.83 -8.23
C ALA A 25 4.74 21.33 -7.06
N VAL A 26 5.37 20.42 -6.31
CA VAL A 26 6.26 20.79 -5.20
C VAL A 26 7.48 21.56 -5.72
N GLY A 27 8.13 21.07 -6.77
CA GLY A 27 9.28 21.74 -7.39
C GLY A 27 8.92 23.12 -7.93
N PHE A 28 7.75 23.24 -8.60
CA PHE A 28 7.27 24.51 -9.15
C PHE A 28 7.00 25.55 -8.05
N VAL A 29 6.44 25.14 -6.93
CA VAL A 29 6.25 26.01 -5.77
C VAL A 29 7.58 26.42 -5.16
N ALA A 30 8.54 25.51 -5.08
CA ALA A 30 9.89 25.82 -4.61
C ALA A 30 10.58 26.84 -5.53
N ASP A 31 10.51 26.69 -6.85
CA ASP A 31 11.03 27.66 -7.81
C ASP A 31 10.35 29.03 -7.67
N LEU A 32 9.02 29.07 -7.50
CA LEU A 32 8.30 30.32 -7.24
C LEU A 32 8.80 31.01 -5.97
N PHE A 33 9.00 30.26 -4.90
CA PHE A 33 9.48 30.81 -3.62
C PHE A 33 10.91 31.34 -3.73
N VAL A 34 11.81 30.57 -4.34
CA VAL A 34 13.22 30.95 -4.54
C VAL A 34 13.29 32.21 -5.41
N LEU A 35 12.60 32.27 -6.53
CA LEU A 35 12.60 33.42 -7.41
C LEU A 35 11.97 34.64 -6.76
N GLN A 36 10.87 34.48 -6.00
CA GLN A 36 10.25 35.59 -5.28
C GLN A 36 11.17 36.15 -4.19
N SER A 37 11.94 35.31 -3.51
CA SER A 37 12.92 35.74 -2.51
C SER A 37 14.13 36.43 -3.14
N THR A 38 14.53 35.99 -4.34
CA THR A 38 15.68 36.57 -5.06
C THR A 38 15.32 37.90 -5.73
N TYR A 39 14.05 38.01 -6.23
CA TYR A 39 13.55 39.20 -6.91
C TYR A 39 12.29 39.74 -6.23
N PRO A 40 12.37 40.29 -5.00
CA PRO A 40 11.19 40.67 -4.22
C PRO A 40 10.37 41.82 -4.85
N GLN A 41 11.00 42.66 -5.72
CA GLN A 41 10.35 43.74 -6.43
C GLN A 41 9.51 43.27 -7.64
N VAL A 42 9.68 42.04 -8.11
CA VAL A 42 8.91 41.50 -9.25
C VAL A 42 7.59 40.91 -8.75
N PRO A 43 6.45 41.29 -9.31
CA PRO A 43 5.17 40.72 -8.92
C PRO A 43 5.14 39.18 -9.13
N LEU A 44 4.59 38.45 -8.17
CA LEU A 44 4.50 36.98 -8.21
C LEU A 44 3.88 36.46 -9.50
N GLN A 45 2.89 37.20 -10.07
CA GLN A 45 2.25 36.85 -11.32
C GLN A 45 3.23 36.84 -12.51
N GLN A 46 4.19 37.77 -12.54
CA GLN A 46 5.22 37.82 -13.60
C GLN A 46 6.20 36.66 -13.46
N ILE A 47 6.61 36.34 -12.24
CA ILE A 47 7.47 35.16 -11.97
C ILE A 47 6.77 33.87 -12.37
N PHE A 48 5.49 33.72 -12.02
CA PHE A 48 4.67 32.57 -12.41
C PHE A 48 4.58 32.41 -13.93
N LEU A 49 4.31 33.52 -14.66
CA LEU A 49 4.26 33.49 -16.13
C LEU A 49 5.64 33.21 -16.75
N ALA A 50 6.71 33.74 -16.17
CA ALA A 50 8.07 33.47 -16.64
C ALA A 50 8.46 32.00 -16.49
N LEU A 51 8.07 31.35 -15.38
CA LEU A 51 8.26 29.91 -15.17
C LEU A 51 7.45 29.07 -16.16
N ILE A 52 6.14 29.37 -16.36
CA ILE A 52 5.30 28.65 -17.31
C ILE A 52 5.80 28.80 -18.74
N ARG A 53 6.27 29.98 -19.11
CA ARG A 53 6.82 30.25 -20.45
C ARG A 53 8.27 29.78 -20.61
N LEU A 54 8.84 29.14 -19.59
CA LEU A 54 10.23 28.69 -19.57
C LEU A 54 11.25 29.80 -19.87
N GLN A 55 10.91 31.05 -19.55
CA GLN A 55 11.83 32.19 -19.65
C GLN A 55 12.90 32.15 -18.56
N VAL A 56 12.61 31.46 -17.45
CA VAL A 56 13.55 31.16 -16.38
C VAL A 56 13.56 29.66 -16.19
N THR A 57 14.74 29.07 -16.02
CA THR A 57 14.89 27.62 -15.85
C THR A 57 14.36 27.20 -14.47
N PRO A 58 13.35 26.31 -14.38
CA PRO A 58 12.77 25.85 -13.13
C PRO A 58 13.64 24.74 -12.51
N TYR A 59 14.77 25.11 -11.89
CA TYR A 59 15.75 24.14 -11.38
C TYR A 59 15.21 23.22 -10.31
N ALA A 60 14.43 23.72 -9.34
CA ALA A 60 13.84 22.89 -8.30
C ALA A 60 12.82 21.91 -8.89
N THR A 61 11.98 22.37 -9.85
CA THR A 61 11.05 21.50 -10.58
C THR A 61 11.78 20.39 -11.33
N LEU A 62 12.82 20.72 -12.09
CA LEU A 62 13.60 19.73 -12.84
C LEU A 62 14.26 18.70 -11.91
N LEU A 63 14.82 19.15 -10.80
CA LEU A 63 15.44 18.29 -9.81
C LEU A 63 14.41 17.36 -9.16
N MET A 64 13.26 17.87 -8.76
CA MET A 64 12.20 17.09 -8.14
C MET A 64 11.58 16.08 -9.10
N VAL A 65 11.31 16.47 -10.35
CA VAL A 65 10.81 15.55 -11.37
C VAL A 65 11.86 14.49 -11.70
N GLY A 66 13.13 14.86 -11.84
CA GLY A 66 14.23 13.92 -12.03
C GLY A 66 14.32 12.90 -10.90
N PHE A 67 14.25 13.36 -9.65
CA PHE A 67 14.21 12.48 -8.48
C PHE A 67 12.99 11.54 -8.51
N ALA A 68 11.81 12.05 -8.85
CA ALA A 68 10.60 11.23 -8.95
C ALA A 68 10.73 10.12 -10.01
N VAL A 69 11.25 10.47 -11.20
CA VAL A 69 11.46 9.50 -12.27
C VAL A 69 12.47 8.44 -11.87
N VAL A 70 13.60 8.84 -11.28
CA VAL A 70 14.63 7.89 -10.80
C VAL A 70 14.07 6.99 -9.71
N SER A 71 13.33 7.54 -8.74
CA SER A 71 12.67 6.76 -7.68
C SER A 71 11.69 5.74 -8.24
N LEU A 72 10.87 6.13 -9.23
CA LEU A 72 9.95 5.22 -9.91
C LEU A 72 10.69 4.10 -10.64
N LEU A 73 11.76 4.42 -11.35
CA LEU A 73 12.56 3.42 -12.06
C LEU A 73 13.20 2.42 -11.10
N ILE A 74 13.77 2.91 -9.98
CA ILE A 74 14.34 2.05 -8.93
C ILE A 74 13.25 1.16 -8.31
N THR A 75 12.13 1.75 -7.93
CA THR A 75 11.01 1.01 -7.33
C THR A 75 10.49 -0.04 -8.31
N TYR A 76 10.31 0.31 -9.58
CA TYR A 76 9.84 -0.62 -10.61
C TYR A 76 10.82 -1.76 -10.89
N ALA A 77 12.13 -1.47 -10.87
CA ALA A 77 13.17 -2.47 -11.14
C ALA A 77 13.41 -3.44 -9.96
N PHE A 78 13.20 -2.97 -8.72
CA PHE A 78 13.60 -3.69 -7.51
C PHE A 78 12.47 -3.87 -6.49
N TYR A 79 11.20 -3.71 -6.88
CA TYR A 79 10.08 -3.71 -5.94
C TYR A 79 9.99 -5.01 -5.12
N ASP A 80 10.22 -6.17 -5.73
CA ASP A 80 10.24 -7.48 -5.08
C ASP A 80 11.36 -7.56 -4.04
N ARG A 81 12.57 -7.09 -4.39
CA ARG A 81 13.70 -7.03 -3.46
C ARG A 81 13.46 -6.04 -2.32
N ILE A 82 12.83 -4.90 -2.60
CA ILE A 82 12.50 -3.89 -1.58
C ILE A 82 11.49 -4.47 -0.57
N MET A 83 10.46 -5.16 -1.04
CA MET A 83 9.45 -5.78 -0.19
C MET A 83 10.01 -6.95 0.65
N LEU A 84 11.02 -7.66 0.15
CA LEU A 84 11.65 -8.78 0.84
C LEU A 84 12.93 -8.40 1.59
N LEU A 85 13.31 -7.10 1.56
CA LEU A 85 14.54 -6.61 2.20
C LEU A 85 14.55 -6.91 3.70
N GLY A 86 15.63 -7.52 4.18
CA GLY A 86 15.81 -7.84 5.60
C GLY A 86 15.22 -9.19 6.02
N THR A 87 14.68 -9.99 5.09
CA THR A 87 14.25 -11.36 5.33
C THR A 87 15.15 -12.36 4.60
N GLU A 88 15.25 -13.58 5.11
CA GLU A 88 15.77 -14.70 4.35
C GLU A 88 14.64 -15.22 3.46
N TYR A 89 14.77 -15.06 2.16
CA TYR A 89 13.74 -15.48 1.21
C TYR A 89 14.30 -16.26 0.04
N ARG A 90 13.45 -17.06 -0.57
CA ARG A 90 13.77 -17.83 -1.76
C ARG A 90 12.60 -17.87 -2.74
N GLU A 91 12.86 -17.61 -4.00
CA GLU A 91 11.89 -17.81 -5.08
C GLU A 91 11.72 -19.30 -5.36
N ILE A 92 10.45 -19.75 -5.46
CA ILE A 92 10.11 -21.11 -5.83
C ILE A 92 9.56 -21.15 -7.24
N THR A 93 10.03 -22.16 -7.96
CA THR A 93 9.52 -22.57 -9.27
C THR A 93 9.34 -24.09 -9.24
N PRO A 94 8.67 -24.71 -10.21
CA PRO A 94 8.55 -26.16 -10.28
C PRO A 94 9.91 -26.89 -10.26
N GLN A 95 11.00 -26.20 -10.71
CA GLN A 95 12.35 -26.75 -10.77
C GLN A 95 13.17 -26.53 -9.48
N THR A 96 12.82 -25.52 -8.69
CA THR A 96 13.58 -25.14 -7.48
C THR A 96 12.90 -25.56 -6.18
N ALA A 97 11.67 -26.10 -6.23
CA ALA A 97 10.98 -26.64 -5.07
C ALA A 97 11.75 -27.82 -4.46
N LYS A 98 12.08 -27.72 -3.17
CA LYS A 98 12.94 -28.69 -2.46
C LYS A 98 12.16 -29.89 -1.95
N ASP A 99 10.89 -29.72 -1.62
CA ASP A 99 10.05 -30.72 -0.98
C ASP A 99 8.61 -30.71 -1.54
N LEU A 100 7.80 -31.65 -1.07
CA LEU A 100 6.41 -31.79 -1.50
C LEU A 100 5.53 -30.63 -1.06
N GLN A 101 5.83 -29.97 0.05
CA GLN A 101 5.06 -28.81 0.53
C GLN A 101 5.29 -27.59 -0.36
N GLU A 102 6.51 -27.36 -0.79
CA GLU A 102 6.85 -26.29 -1.73
C GLU A 102 6.24 -26.55 -3.12
N GLN A 103 6.26 -27.80 -3.59
CA GLN A 103 5.57 -28.17 -4.84
C GLN A 103 4.06 -27.96 -4.72
N GLN A 104 3.47 -28.36 -3.57
CA GLN A 104 2.06 -28.15 -3.30
C GLN A 104 1.71 -26.65 -3.30
N LEU A 105 2.52 -25.81 -2.66
CA LEU A 105 2.33 -24.37 -2.65
C LEU A 105 2.31 -23.80 -4.06
N TYR A 106 3.32 -24.13 -4.89
CA TYR A 106 3.37 -23.64 -6.27
C TYR A 106 2.14 -24.08 -7.07
N ASN A 107 1.74 -25.35 -6.97
CA ASN A 107 0.55 -25.87 -7.63
C ASN A 107 -0.73 -25.17 -7.19
N VAL A 108 -0.85 -24.86 -5.89
CA VAL A 108 -1.98 -24.13 -5.33
C VAL A 108 -2.04 -22.71 -5.90
N VAL A 109 -0.90 -22.02 -6.00
CA VAL A 109 -0.86 -20.68 -6.62
C VAL A 109 -1.26 -20.74 -8.11
N GLU A 110 -0.80 -21.74 -8.84
CA GLU A 110 -1.17 -21.95 -10.25
C GLU A 110 -2.66 -22.25 -10.40
N GLU A 111 -3.24 -23.11 -9.57
CA GLU A 111 -4.68 -23.40 -9.55
C GLU A 111 -5.49 -22.13 -9.28
N MET A 112 -5.12 -21.37 -8.26
CA MET A 112 -5.82 -20.13 -7.90
C MET A 112 -5.61 -19.02 -8.92
N LYS A 113 -4.46 -18.94 -9.58
CA LYS A 113 -4.21 -18.05 -10.72
C LYS A 113 -5.21 -18.32 -11.85
N VAL A 114 -5.45 -19.59 -12.18
CA VAL A 114 -6.42 -19.97 -13.21
C VAL A 114 -7.85 -19.62 -12.76
N ALA A 115 -8.21 -19.94 -11.52
CA ALA A 115 -9.51 -19.60 -10.96
C ALA A 115 -9.77 -18.08 -10.94
N ALA A 116 -8.77 -17.28 -10.60
CA ALA A 116 -8.84 -15.82 -10.56
C ALA A 116 -8.85 -15.17 -11.96
N GLY A 117 -8.57 -15.94 -13.03
CA GLY A 117 -8.50 -15.44 -14.41
C GLY A 117 -7.28 -14.55 -14.69
N LEU A 118 -6.23 -14.66 -13.88
CA LEU A 118 -5.01 -13.89 -14.07
C LEU A 118 -4.21 -14.44 -15.28
N GLN A 119 -3.59 -13.54 -16.04
CA GLN A 119 -2.82 -13.93 -17.24
C GLN A 119 -1.46 -14.53 -16.86
N TYR A 120 -0.82 -13.97 -15.83
CA TYR A 120 0.54 -14.37 -15.41
C TYR A 120 0.49 -15.06 -14.05
N ILE A 121 1.38 -16.04 -13.85
CA ILE A 121 1.60 -16.63 -12.53
C ILE A 121 2.43 -15.64 -11.71
N PRO A 122 1.96 -15.22 -10.53
CA PRO A 122 2.77 -14.40 -9.63
C PRO A 122 4.07 -15.11 -9.26
N LYS A 123 5.15 -14.36 -9.06
CA LYS A 123 6.36 -14.94 -8.46
C LYS A 123 6.04 -15.42 -7.06
N VAL A 124 6.50 -16.61 -6.71
CA VAL A 124 6.24 -17.23 -5.41
C VAL A 124 7.51 -17.21 -4.58
N TYR A 125 7.45 -16.58 -3.41
CA TYR A 125 8.57 -16.51 -2.47
C TYR A 125 8.22 -17.17 -1.17
N ILE A 126 9.18 -17.93 -0.61
CA ILE A 126 9.14 -18.40 0.79
C ILE A 126 10.05 -17.49 1.60
N ILE A 127 9.53 -17.02 2.73
CA ILE A 127 10.27 -16.34 3.78
C ILE A 127 10.54 -17.38 4.86
N GLU A 128 11.81 -17.59 5.21
CA GLU A 128 12.20 -18.53 6.25
C GLU A 128 11.97 -17.87 7.61
N ALA A 129 10.72 -17.97 8.09
CA ALA A 129 10.24 -17.43 9.35
C ALA A 129 9.22 -18.40 9.96
N ASP A 130 9.21 -18.50 11.30
CA ASP A 130 8.38 -19.47 12.02
C ASP A 130 6.95 -19.00 12.23
N TYR A 131 6.72 -17.68 12.18
CA TYR A 131 5.37 -17.13 12.27
C TYR A 131 4.53 -17.38 11.01
N MET A 132 3.21 -17.49 11.21
CA MET A 132 2.28 -17.73 10.11
C MET A 132 1.85 -16.42 9.45
N ASN A 133 2.34 -16.13 8.25
CA ASN A 133 1.88 -14.97 7.49
C ASN A 133 2.05 -15.14 5.97
N ALA A 134 1.33 -14.31 5.20
CA ALA A 134 1.47 -14.21 3.75
C ALA A 134 1.15 -12.79 3.32
N PHE A 135 1.61 -12.40 2.14
CA PHE A 135 1.20 -11.17 1.48
C PHE A 135 1.39 -11.23 -0.03
N ALA A 136 0.56 -10.48 -0.75
CA ALA A 136 0.72 -10.20 -2.16
C ALA A 136 1.28 -8.80 -2.39
N SER A 137 2.07 -8.63 -3.45
CA SER A 137 2.58 -7.34 -3.88
C SER A 137 2.76 -7.31 -5.40
N GLY A 138 2.94 -6.11 -5.97
CA GLY A 138 3.18 -5.91 -7.40
C GLY A 138 2.33 -4.79 -7.97
N TYR A 139 2.83 -4.14 -9.03
CA TYR A 139 2.13 -3.01 -9.67
C TYR A 139 1.15 -3.45 -10.76
N SER A 140 1.33 -4.66 -11.29
CA SER A 140 0.52 -5.24 -12.35
C SER A 140 0.52 -6.75 -12.20
N GLU A 141 -0.37 -7.45 -12.90
CA GLU A 141 -0.38 -8.92 -12.92
C GLU A 141 0.97 -9.51 -13.34
N LYS A 142 1.65 -8.87 -14.30
CA LYS A 142 2.97 -9.32 -14.78
C LYS A 142 4.08 -9.18 -13.73
N SER A 143 3.97 -8.19 -12.85
CA SER A 143 4.93 -7.92 -11.79
C SER A 143 4.47 -8.45 -10.43
N ALA A 144 3.34 -9.13 -10.38
CA ALA A 144 2.78 -9.65 -9.15
C ALA A 144 3.66 -10.71 -8.51
N MET A 145 3.69 -10.69 -7.18
CA MET A 145 4.32 -11.71 -6.36
C MET A 145 3.46 -12.04 -5.16
N VAL A 146 3.63 -13.25 -4.64
CA VAL A 146 3.12 -13.68 -3.34
C VAL A 146 4.30 -14.17 -2.50
N ALA A 147 4.34 -13.77 -1.24
CA ALA A 147 5.34 -14.20 -0.28
C ALA A 147 4.64 -14.88 0.90
N ILE A 148 5.18 -16.00 1.34
CA ILE A 148 4.58 -16.86 2.36
C ILE A 148 5.65 -17.30 3.31
N THR A 149 5.36 -17.28 4.61
CA THR A 149 6.29 -17.77 5.63
C THR A 149 6.32 -19.29 5.69
N ARG A 150 7.46 -19.84 6.09
CA ARG A 150 7.64 -21.28 6.31
C ARG A 150 6.62 -21.82 7.32
N GLY A 151 6.44 -21.11 8.44
CA GLY A 151 5.49 -21.49 9.47
C GLY A 151 4.05 -21.61 8.95
N LEU A 152 3.63 -20.77 7.97
CA LEU A 152 2.31 -20.89 7.37
C LEU A 152 2.18 -22.16 6.50
N ILE A 153 3.21 -22.47 5.71
CA ILE A 153 3.22 -23.66 4.83
C ILE A 153 3.15 -24.95 5.66
N GLU A 154 3.86 -25.01 6.77
CA GLU A 154 3.96 -26.19 7.63
C GLU A 154 2.70 -26.46 8.45
N LYS A 155 2.01 -25.39 8.89
CA LYS A 155 0.89 -25.50 9.83
C LYS A 155 -0.47 -25.56 9.14
N LEU A 156 -0.61 -25.05 7.91
CA LEU A 156 -1.86 -25.12 7.16
C LEU A 156 -1.98 -26.40 6.33
N ASN A 157 -3.19 -26.96 6.28
CA ASN A 157 -3.49 -28.02 5.31
C ASN A 157 -3.69 -27.42 3.91
N ARG A 158 -3.77 -28.30 2.89
CA ARG A 158 -3.89 -27.88 1.48
C ARG A 158 -5.07 -26.94 1.21
N ALA A 159 -6.26 -27.23 1.78
CA ALA A 159 -7.45 -26.42 1.55
C ALA A 159 -7.34 -25.02 2.20
N GLU A 160 -6.76 -24.95 3.41
CA GLU A 160 -6.49 -23.71 4.13
C GLU A 160 -5.44 -22.87 3.38
N LEU A 161 -4.35 -23.51 2.93
CA LEU A 161 -3.32 -22.85 2.11
C LEU A 161 -3.90 -22.32 0.79
N GLN A 162 -4.77 -23.09 0.14
CA GLN A 162 -5.46 -22.71 -1.07
C GLN A 162 -6.36 -21.47 -0.84
N ALA A 163 -7.06 -21.42 0.30
CA ALA A 163 -7.89 -20.29 0.66
C ALA A 163 -7.04 -19.01 0.94
N VAL A 164 -5.91 -19.15 1.62
CA VAL A 164 -4.97 -18.03 1.83
C VAL A 164 -4.45 -17.54 0.47
N MET A 165 -4.05 -18.42 -0.43
CA MET A 165 -3.59 -18.02 -1.77
C MET A 165 -4.72 -17.38 -2.60
N ALA A 166 -5.94 -17.88 -2.51
CA ALA A 166 -7.10 -17.28 -3.16
C ALA A 166 -7.36 -15.85 -2.65
N HIS A 167 -7.19 -15.62 -1.35
CA HIS A 167 -7.26 -14.28 -0.73
C HIS A 167 -6.17 -13.35 -1.28
N GLU A 168 -4.91 -13.79 -1.28
CA GLU A 168 -3.79 -13.01 -1.80
C GLU A 168 -3.93 -12.68 -3.30
N LEU A 169 -4.37 -13.66 -4.10
CA LEU A 169 -4.59 -13.43 -5.52
C LEU A 169 -5.81 -12.52 -5.80
N SER A 170 -6.76 -12.45 -4.87
CA SER A 170 -7.87 -11.50 -4.95
C SER A 170 -7.38 -10.06 -4.82
N HIS A 171 -6.39 -9.77 -3.97
CA HIS A 171 -5.73 -8.45 -3.91
C HIS A 171 -5.08 -8.07 -5.24
N ILE A 172 -4.40 -9.03 -5.90
CA ILE A 172 -3.80 -8.81 -7.23
C ILE A 172 -4.89 -8.54 -8.27
N ARG A 173 -5.96 -9.35 -8.29
CA ARG A 173 -7.09 -9.24 -9.22
C ARG A 173 -7.82 -7.90 -9.10
N HIS A 174 -7.96 -7.36 -7.88
CA HIS A 174 -8.65 -6.10 -7.61
C HIS A 174 -7.74 -4.86 -7.69
N TYR A 175 -6.47 -5.03 -8.04
CA TYR A 175 -5.49 -3.94 -8.14
C TYR A 175 -5.36 -3.09 -6.85
N ASP A 176 -5.44 -3.72 -5.71
CA ASP A 176 -5.49 -3.07 -4.40
C ASP A 176 -4.27 -2.17 -4.12
N ILE A 177 -3.09 -2.57 -4.61
CA ILE A 177 -1.86 -1.79 -4.46
C ILE A 177 -1.95 -0.47 -5.24
N LYS A 178 -2.51 -0.51 -6.46
CA LYS A 178 -2.73 0.70 -7.27
C LYS A 178 -3.69 1.66 -6.58
N LEU A 179 -4.79 1.15 -6.04
CA LEU A 179 -5.78 1.95 -5.31
C LEU A 179 -5.14 2.64 -4.11
N THR A 180 -4.37 1.91 -3.30
CA THR A 180 -3.68 2.45 -2.14
C THR A 180 -2.71 3.56 -2.53
N LEU A 181 -1.91 3.34 -3.56
CA LEU A 181 -0.96 4.33 -4.07
C LEU A 181 -1.67 5.58 -4.57
N MET A 182 -2.76 5.43 -5.32
CA MET A 182 -3.55 6.58 -5.82
C MET A 182 -4.12 7.41 -4.67
N VAL A 183 -4.69 6.76 -3.66
CA VAL A 183 -5.22 7.44 -2.47
C VAL A 183 -4.12 8.18 -1.72
N ALA A 184 -2.97 7.54 -1.50
CA ALA A 184 -1.83 8.17 -0.83
C ALA A 184 -1.32 9.41 -1.60
N VAL A 185 -1.18 9.32 -2.91
CA VAL A 185 -0.73 10.45 -3.76
C VAL A 185 -1.73 11.59 -3.75
N LEU A 186 -3.04 11.31 -3.96
CA LEU A 186 -4.09 12.33 -3.93
C LEU A 186 -4.18 13.03 -2.58
N SER A 187 -4.07 12.27 -1.49
CA SER A 187 -4.06 12.81 -0.14
C SER A 187 -2.87 13.75 0.10
N ASN A 188 -1.68 13.36 -0.34
CA ASN A 188 -0.49 14.20 -0.22
C ASN A 188 -0.60 15.48 -1.05
N ILE A 189 -1.14 15.43 -2.28
CA ILE A 189 -1.38 16.62 -3.10
C ILE A 189 -2.32 17.60 -2.37
N LEU A 190 -3.39 17.09 -1.78
CA LEU A 190 -4.34 17.92 -1.04
C LEU A 190 -3.70 18.58 0.18
N LEU A 191 -2.90 17.84 0.95
CA LEU A 191 -2.17 18.37 2.12
C LEU A 191 -1.19 19.48 1.71
N ILE A 192 -0.44 19.28 0.63
CA ILE A 192 0.48 20.29 0.10
C ILE A 192 -0.28 21.53 -0.36
N ALA A 193 -1.41 21.39 -1.06
CA ALA A 193 -2.21 22.52 -1.48
C ALA A 193 -2.66 23.38 -0.28
N VAL A 194 -3.07 22.74 0.81
CA VAL A 194 -3.43 23.44 2.06
C VAL A 194 -2.23 24.10 2.72
N ASP A 195 -1.06 23.46 2.72
CA ASP A 195 0.18 24.08 3.23
C ASP A 195 0.58 25.31 2.42
N ILE A 196 0.50 25.25 1.09
CA ILE A 196 0.74 26.42 0.21
C ILE A 196 -0.22 27.55 0.55
N LEU A 197 -1.52 27.26 0.70
CA LEU A 197 -2.51 28.27 1.07
C LEU A 197 -2.21 28.87 2.44
N PHE A 198 -1.82 28.06 3.42
CA PHE A 198 -1.43 28.50 4.75
C PHE A 198 -0.22 29.44 4.73
N TYR A 199 0.86 29.01 4.12
CA TYR A 199 2.07 29.84 4.01
C TYR A 199 1.81 31.12 3.22
N SER A 200 1.04 31.06 2.11
CA SER A 200 0.64 32.24 1.35
C SER A 200 -0.16 33.23 2.19
N ALA A 201 -1.07 32.74 3.04
CA ALA A 201 -1.88 33.60 3.91
C ALA A 201 -1.08 34.20 5.06
N VAL A 202 -0.09 33.47 5.59
CA VAL A 202 0.77 33.94 6.69
C VAL A 202 1.81 34.94 6.20
N PHE A 203 2.50 34.67 5.09
CA PHE A 203 3.59 35.51 4.59
C PHE A 203 3.13 36.76 3.81
N LYS A 204 1.91 36.79 3.26
CA LYS A 204 1.33 37.98 2.63
C LYS A 204 0.80 39.03 3.62
N ARG A 205 1.09 38.91 4.89
CA ARG A 205 0.62 39.81 5.96
C ARG A 205 1.43 41.11 6.04
N ASP A 206 1.62 41.79 4.89
CA ASP A 206 2.20 43.09 4.82
C ASP A 206 1.12 44.15 5.07
N GLY A 207 0.96 44.56 6.34
CA GLY A 207 0.28 45.80 6.75
C GLY A 207 -1.22 45.98 6.54
N ARG A 208 -1.89 45.13 5.76
CA ARG A 208 -3.36 45.15 5.60
C ARG A 208 -4.03 44.04 6.40
N ARG A 209 -5.04 44.42 7.22
CA ARG A 209 -5.94 43.49 7.94
C ARG A 209 -6.56 42.51 6.94
N GLY A 210 -5.83 41.42 6.64
CA GLY A 210 -6.40 40.28 5.92
C GLY A 210 -7.55 39.67 6.71
N ASP A 211 -8.54 39.13 6.01
CA ASP A 211 -9.72 38.51 6.63
C ASP A 211 -9.27 37.33 7.52
N ASN A 212 -9.28 37.55 8.84
CA ASN A 212 -8.90 36.52 9.82
C ASN A 212 -9.75 35.25 9.69
N ARG A 213 -10.93 35.33 9.07
CA ARG A 213 -11.84 34.19 8.85
C ARG A 213 -11.24 33.19 7.88
N LEU A 214 -10.68 33.68 6.75
CA LEU A 214 -10.05 32.80 5.77
C LEU A 214 -8.83 32.08 6.37
N LEU A 215 -8.01 32.77 7.13
CA LEU A 215 -6.85 32.17 7.82
C LEU A 215 -7.31 31.12 8.83
N MET A 216 -8.37 31.35 9.60
CA MET A 216 -8.95 30.37 10.51
C MET A 216 -9.41 29.11 9.79
N VAL A 217 -10.09 29.24 8.64
CA VAL A 217 -10.52 28.10 7.82
C VAL A 217 -9.31 27.29 7.32
N ILE A 218 -8.27 27.96 6.84
CA ILE A 218 -7.04 27.30 6.36
C ILE A 218 -6.36 26.55 7.52
N ILE A 219 -6.27 27.14 8.70
CA ILE A 219 -5.71 26.49 9.90
C ILE A 219 -6.51 25.25 10.26
N VAL A 220 -7.84 25.34 10.30
CA VAL A 220 -8.70 24.18 10.59
C VAL A 220 -8.49 23.09 9.56
N LEU A 221 -8.49 23.42 8.26
CA LEU A 221 -8.25 22.45 7.20
C LEU A 221 -6.89 21.78 7.34
N ARG A 222 -5.84 22.51 7.69
CA ARG A 222 -4.48 21.98 7.86
C ARG A 222 -4.38 20.85 8.89
N TYR A 223 -5.18 20.91 9.97
CA TYR A 223 -5.18 19.91 11.03
C TYR A 223 -6.26 18.83 10.84
N VAL A 224 -7.40 19.19 10.26
CA VAL A 224 -8.53 18.26 10.08
C VAL A 224 -8.32 17.33 8.86
N LEU A 225 -7.75 17.85 7.76
CA LEU A 225 -7.53 17.04 6.55
C LEU A 225 -6.60 15.84 6.76
N PRO A 226 -5.44 15.93 7.45
CA PRO A 226 -4.63 14.75 7.76
C PRO A 226 -5.41 13.68 8.52
N LEU A 227 -6.24 14.10 9.50
CA LEU A 227 -7.07 13.18 10.27
C LEU A 227 -8.10 12.47 9.39
N ILE A 228 -8.80 13.23 8.54
CA ILE A 228 -9.76 12.67 7.58
C ILE A 228 -9.05 11.70 6.63
N THR A 229 -7.86 12.05 6.14
CA THR A 229 -7.06 11.22 5.24
C THR A 229 -6.69 9.89 5.90
N ILE A 230 -6.23 9.91 7.15
CA ILE A 230 -5.93 8.70 7.92
C ILE A 230 -7.19 7.83 8.03
N LEU A 231 -8.32 8.40 8.46
CA LEU A 231 -9.57 7.65 8.61
C LEU A 231 -10.05 7.04 7.29
N LEU A 232 -9.96 7.77 6.17
CA LEU A 232 -10.30 7.26 4.85
C LEU A 232 -9.37 6.13 4.42
N THR A 233 -8.07 6.26 4.67
CA THR A 233 -7.09 5.21 4.35
C THR A 233 -7.35 3.93 5.13
N LEU A 234 -7.67 4.04 6.43
CA LEU A 234 -8.02 2.91 7.27
C LEU A 234 -9.33 2.25 6.81
N PHE A 235 -10.33 3.06 6.47
CA PHE A 235 -11.60 2.57 5.94
C PHE A 235 -11.41 1.78 4.63
N LEU A 236 -10.64 2.33 3.69
CA LEU A 236 -10.32 1.67 2.43
C LEU A 236 -9.53 0.38 2.65
N SER A 237 -8.55 0.38 3.54
CA SER A 237 -7.77 -0.81 3.87
C SER A 237 -8.67 -1.94 4.36
N ARG A 238 -9.54 -1.66 5.32
CA ARG A 238 -10.50 -2.66 5.84
C ARG A 238 -11.49 -3.15 4.78
N THR A 239 -11.99 -2.25 3.93
CA THR A 239 -12.92 -2.62 2.84
C THR A 239 -12.25 -3.58 1.85
N ARG A 240 -10.97 -3.38 1.54
CA ARG A 240 -10.21 -4.26 0.65
C ARG A 240 -10.03 -5.66 1.25
N GLU A 241 -9.79 -5.77 2.55
CA GLU A 241 -9.75 -7.07 3.23
C GLU A 241 -11.07 -7.84 3.08
N TYR A 242 -12.21 -7.17 3.30
CA TYR A 242 -13.51 -7.81 3.07
C TYR A 242 -13.74 -8.19 1.60
N MET A 243 -13.25 -7.38 0.66
CA MET A 243 -13.33 -7.71 -0.77
C MET A 243 -12.44 -8.91 -1.13
N ALA A 244 -11.25 -9.01 -0.54
CA ALA A 244 -10.36 -10.15 -0.73
C ALA A 244 -10.94 -11.43 -0.10
N ASP A 245 -11.54 -11.34 1.09
CA ASP A 245 -12.25 -12.44 1.73
C ASP A 245 -13.43 -12.93 0.85
N ALA A 246 -14.25 -12.00 0.35
CA ALA A 246 -15.33 -12.33 -0.58
C ALA A 246 -14.82 -12.94 -1.90
N GLY A 247 -13.72 -12.40 -2.43
CA GLY A 247 -13.04 -12.94 -3.60
C GLY A 247 -12.50 -14.35 -3.38
N CYS A 248 -11.93 -14.62 -2.20
CA CYS A 248 -11.53 -15.97 -1.82
C CYS A 248 -12.73 -16.93 -1.86
N VAL A 249 -13.86 -16.56 -1.25
CA VAL A 249 -15.10 -17.38 -1.27
C VAL A 249 -15.62 -17.57 -2.70
N GLU A 250 -15.55 -16.55 -3.55
CA GLU A 250 -15.91 -16.66 -4.98
C GLU A 250 -15.04 -17.70 -5.70
N LEU A 251 -13.72 -17.67 -5.48
CA LEU A 251 -12.76 -18.55 -6.14
C LEU A 251 -12.84 -19.99 -5.63
N MET A 252 -12.99 -20.15 -4.31
CA MET A 252 -13.03 -21.46 -3.63
C MET A 252 -14.40 -22.11 -3.66
N ARG A 253 -15.48 -21.32 -3.83
CA ARG A 253 -16.88 -21.73 -3.63
C ARG A 253 -17.16 -22.26 -2.22
N ASP A 254 -16.30 -21.91 -1.27
CA ASP A 254 -16.36 -22.34 0.13
C ASP A 254 -15.74 -21.26 1.02
N ASN A 255 -16.38 -20.98 2.15
CA ASN A 255 -15.89 -19.98 3.12
C ASN A 255 -15.15 -20.63 4.30
N GLU A 256 -15.33 -21.93 4.51
CA GLU A 256 -14.82 -22.64 5.69
C GLU A 256 -13.28 -22.73 5.71
N PRO A 257 -12.57 -23.01 4.60
CA PRO A 257 -11.11 -23.12 4.62
C PRO A 257 -10.42 -21.79 5.03
N LEU A 258 -10.92 -20.63 4.54
CA LEU A 258 -10.37 -19.33 4.93
C LEU A 258 -10.63 -19.04 6.42
N ALA A 259 -11.84 -19.32 6.90
CA ALA A 259 -12.18 -19.13 8.31
C ALA A 259 -11.30 -19.97 9.23
N ARG A 260 -11.03 -21.24 8.87
CA ARG A 260 -10.12 -22.12 9.61
C ARG A 260 -8.68 -21.63 9.57
N ALA A 261 -8.20 -21.18 8.41
CA ALA A 261 -6.86 -20.61 8.28
C ALA A 261 -6.69 -19.38 9.19
N LEU A 262 -7.63 -18.42 9.16
CA LEU A 262 -7.60 -17.24 10.00
C LEU A 262 -7.61 -17.57 11.51
N LEU A 263 -8.40 -18.56 11.93
CA LEU A 263 -8.42 -19.02 13.31
C LEU A 263 -7.07 -19.64 13.71
N LYS A 264 -6.50 -20.52 12.90
CA LYS A 264 -5.19 -21.13 13.16
C LYS A 264 -4.09 -20.08 13.26
N ILE A 265 -4.08 -19.09 12.34
CA ILE A 265 -3.10 -18.01 12.36
C ILE A 265 -3.23 -17.20 13.65
N SER A 266 -4.47 -16.83 14.03
CA SER A 266 -4.71 -16.08 15.26
C SER A 266 -4.30 -16.86 16.52
N ASP A 267 -4.69 -18.13 16.61
CA ASP A 267 -4.38 -18.95 17.76
C ASP A 267 -2.86 -19.21 17.88
N ASP A 268 -2.17 -19.45 16.78
CA ASP A 268 -0.71 -19.63 16.73
C ASP A 268 0.03 -18.35 17.17
N HIS A 269 -0.39 -17.18 16.70
CA HIS A 269 0.19 -15.91 17.13
C HIS A 269 -0.07 -15.60 18.60
N GLN A 270 -1.25 -15.96 19.13
CA GLN A 270 -1.53 -15.78 20.56
C GLN A 270 -0.69 -16.70 21.45
N GLN A 271 -0.47 -17.94 21.03
CA GLN A 271 0.33 -18.90 21.76
C GLN A 271 1.82 -18.56 21.75
N ASN A 272 2.32 -17.97 20.68
CA ASN A 272 3.73 -17.67 20.45
C ASN A 272 4.06 -16.17 20.47
N ALA A 273 3.19 -15.33 21.08
CA ALA A 273 3.24 -13.86 20.98
C ALA A 273 4.60 -13.27 21.36
N GLU A 274 5.22 -13.74 22.45
CA GLU A 274 6.53 -13.25 22.89
C GLU A 274 7.65 -13.60 21.90
N HIS A 275 7.65 -14.83 21.40
CA HIS A 275 8.64 -15.30 20.41
C HIS A 275 8.52 -14.52 19.10
N TYR A 276 7.31 -14.41 18.57
CA TYR A 276 7.07 -13.70 17.31
C TYR A 276 7.29 -12.20 17.42
N SER A 277 6.95 -11.58 18.56
CA SER A 277 7.26 -10.18 18.80
C SER A 277 8.76 -9.88 18.73
N ALA A 278 9.59 -10.77 19.29
CA ALA A 278 11.04 -10.66 19.19
C ALA A 278 11.54 -10.86 17.75
N GLU A 279 11.00 -11.83 17.02
CA GLU A 279 11.33 -12.10 15.61
C GLU A 279 10.96 -10.91 14.71
N TYR A 280 9.74 -10.37 14.85
CA TYR A 280 9.30 -9.17 14.13
C TYR A 280 10.16 -7.95 14.48
N GLY A 281 10.48 -7.74 15.76
CA GLY A 281 11.31 -6.63 16.21
C GLY A 281 12.75 -6.67 15.70
N ASN A 282 13.27 -7.86 15.46
CA ASN A 282 14.62 -8.09 14.93
C ASN A 282 14.68 -8.11 13.39
N THR A 283 13.54 -8.22 12.71
CA THR A 283 13.50 -8.26 11.24
C THR A 283 13.57 -6.84 10.67
N PRO A 284 14.65 -6.49 9.95
CA PRO A 284 14.76 -5.16 9.34
C PRO A 284 13.61 -4.87 8.36
N HIS A 285 13.17 -3.60 8.33
CA HIS A 285 12.14 -3.12 7.41
C HIS A 285 10.76 -3.81 7.52
N GLU A 286 10.47 -4.46 8.64
CA GLU A 286 9.19 -5.14 8.88
C GLU A 286 7.98 -4.22 8.70
N GLN A 287 8.08 -2.95 9.10
CA GLN A 287 7.02 -1.96 8.96
C GLN A 287 6.54 -1.76 7.51
N VAL A 288 7.41 -1.99 6.52
CA VAL A 288 7.05 -1.87 5.10
C VAL A 288 6.09 -2.99 4.68
N ARG A 289 6.28 -4.19 5.23
CA ARG A 289 5.48 -5.39 4.93
C ARG A 289 4.20 -5.46 5.75
N GLN A 290 4.23 -4.95 6.99
CA GLN A 290 3.14 -5.07 7.97
C GLN A 290 1.78 -4.62 7.41
N ALA A 291 1.76 -3.57 6.60
CA ALA A 291 0.53 -3.07 5.95
C ALA A 291 -0.03 -3.98 4.84
N SER A 292 0.76 -4.97 4.40
CA SER A 292 0.39 -5.92 3.33
C SER A 292 0.20 -7.34 3.83
N TYR A 293 0.39 -7.60 5.13
CA TYR A 293 0.24 -8.94 5.70
C TYR A 293 -1.22 -9.37 5.80
N LEU A 294 -1.47 -10.67 5.60
CA LEU A 294 -2.78 -11.30 5.85
C LEU A 294 -3.23 -11.10 7.30
N PHE A 295 -2.29 -11.14 8.23
CA PHE A 295 -2.50 -10.98 9.66
C PHE A 295 -1.51 -9.96 10.22
N ASN A 296 -2.04 -8.94 10.91
CA ASN A 296 -1.19 -7.93 11.54
C ASN A 296 -0.81 -8.35 12.97
N PRO A 297 0.49 -8.58 13.24
CA PRO A 297 0.95 -8.98 14.57
C PRO A 297 0.61 -8.00 15.69
N SER A 298 0.49 -6.71 15.38
CA SER A 298 0.15 -5.69 16.37
C SER A 298 -1.30 -5.78 16.88
N ASP A 299 -2.16 -6.58 16.27
CA ASP A 299 -3.54 -6.80 16.73
C ASP A 299 -3.64 -7.67 18.00
N ILE A 300 -2.52 -8.23 18.45
CA ILE A 300 -2.43 -9.09 19.67
C ILE A 300 -2.26 -8.26 20.96
N ASP A 301 -1.90 -6.99 20.87
CA ASP A 301 -1.60 -6.16 22.05
C ASP A 301 -2.86 -5.84 22.88
N PRO A 302 -2.84 -6.06 24.21
CA PRO A 302 -4.01 -5.95 25.11
C PRO A 302 -4.50 -4.53 25.36
N VAL A 303 -3.83 -3.47 24.92
CA VAL A 303 -4.31 -2.07 25.04
C VAL A 303 -5.33 -1.75 23.92
N LYS A 304 -6.31 -2.63 23.79
CA LYS A 304 -7.10 -2.90 22.57
C LYS A 304 -8.20 -1.93 22.19
N SER A 305 -8.60 -0.93 22.97
CA SER A 305 -9.80 -0.15 22.59
C SER A 305 -9.52 0.99 21.62
N LEU A 306 -8.33 1.59 21.70
CA LEU A 306 -7.90 2.66 20.77
C LEU A 306 -7.12 2.11 19.58
N SER A 307 -6.34 1.04 19.76
CA SER A 307 -5.57 0.42 18.66
C SER A 307 -6.49 -0.14 17.56
N ASN A 308 -7.62 -0.75 17.92
CA ASN A 308 -8.59 -1.26 16.93
C ASN A 308 -9.23 -0.17 16.06
N ALA A 309 -9.33 1.07 16.55
CA ALA A 309 -9.83 2.18 15.73
C ALA A 309 -8.85 2.56 14.62
N PHE A 310 -7.55 2.39 14.85
CA PHE A 310 -6.45 2.72 13.93
C PHE A 310 -5.82 1.51 13.27
N ALA A 311 -6.35 0.28 13.47
CA ALA A 311 -5.88 -0.91 12.79
C ALA A 311 -6.16 -0.84 11.28
N THR A 312 -5.18 -1.23 10.47
CA THR A 312 -5.28 -1.29 9.00
C THR A 312 -6.14 -2.45 8.53
N HIS A 313 -6.26 -3.52 9.35
CA HIS A 313 -7.06 -4.70 9.05
C HIS A 313 -8.28 -4.79 9.96
N PRO A 314 -9.40 -5.41 9.50
CA PRO A 314 -10.50 -5.78 10.38
C PRO A 314 -10.05 -6.85 11.39
N SER A 315 -10.67 -6.88 12.57
CA SER A 315 -10.37 -7.97 13.51
C SER A 315 -10.77 -9.34 12.94
N ILE A 316 -10.12 -10.39 13.44
CA ILE A 316 -10.44 -11.77 13.01
C ILE A 316 -11.93 -12.07 13.24
N GLU A 317 -12.52 -11.63 14.36
CA GLU A 317 -13.92 -11.81 14.66
C GLU A 317 -14.81 -11.12 13.62
N GLN A 318 -14.43 -9.93 13.17
CA GLN A 318 -15.16 -9.19 12.14
C GLN A 318 -15.07 -9.92 10.78
N ARG A 319 -13.89 -10.42 10.41
CA ARG A 319 -13.69 -11.20 9.17
C ARG A 319 -14.49 -12.51 9.22
N LEU A 320 -14.42 -13.26 10.32
CA LEU A 320 -15.22 -14.49 10.52
C LEU A 320 -16.71 -14.21 10.45
N GLY A 321 -17.17 -13.10 11.07
CA GLY A 321 -18.57 -12.67 11.01
C GLY A 321 -19.00 -12.36 9.57
N ALA A 322 -18.17 -11.67 8.77
CA ALA A 322 -18.42 -11.37 7.36
C ALA A 322 -18.46 -12.64 6.50
N LEU A 323 -17.61 -13.63 6.79
CA LEU A 323 -17.61 -14.94 6.16
C LEU A 323 -18.81 -15.81 6.58
N GLY A 324 -19.66 -15.36 7.51
CA GLY A 324 -20.78 -16.16 8.02
C GLY A 324 -20.36 -17.29 8.96
N PHE A 325 -19.11 -17.27 9.44
CA PHE A 325 -18.57 -18.30 10.33
C PHE A 325 -18.70 -17.86 11.80
N LYS A 326 -19.34 -18.67 12.63
CA LYS A 326 -19.43 -18.42 14.06
C LYS A 326 -18.46 -19.32 14.81
N ARG A 327 -17.58 -18.73 15.61
CA ARG A 327 -16.76 -19.48 16.55
C ARG A 327 -17.71 -20.22 17.51
N LYS A 328 -17.70 -21.56 17.52
CA LYS A 328 -18.48 -22.39 18.43
C LYS A 328 -17.84 -22.39 19.82
#